data_d0065dfe05867623d69cd97d27003764
#
_entry.id   d0065dfe05867623d69cd97d27003764
#
_cell.length_a   1.000
_cell.length_b   1.000
_cell.length_c   1.000
_cell.angle_alpha   90.00
_cell.angle_beta   90.00
_cell.angle_gamma   90.00
#
_symmetry.space_group_name_H-M   'P 1'
#
loop_
_entity.id
_entity.type
_entity.pdbx_description
1 polymer ?
#
loop_
_entity_poly.entity_id
_entity_poly.type
_entity_poly.pdbx_seq_one_letter_code
_entity_poly.pdbx_strand_id
1 'polypeptide(L)'
;FRNVCRAVRRVPFFGIHHAKGQHPAAPPLPCLFSYSPRIVKEMRNDINRKVNCETANLNKVVGAAVKQLEDINYIEETIGLARLPEQLAEVARVRLEYPDRSLKELGSFLMTPVGKSGVNHRLRKISSIAEALREGKGGIE
;
A
#
# COMPACT_ATOMS: atom_id res chain seq x y z
N PHE A 1 8.56 44.92 2.00
CA PHE A 1 9.24 45.18 3.26
C PHE A 1 10.60 44.49 3.22
N ARG A 2 11.67 45.07 2.79
CA ARG A 2 12.74 45.90 3.38
C ARG A 2 13.44 45.20 4.55
N ASN A 3 14.71 44.82 4.25
CA ASN A 3 15.89 44.90 5.11
C ASN A 3 15.96 43.98 6.35
N VAL A 4 16.93 43.06 6.31
CA VAL A 4 18.07 43.08 7.22
C VAL A 4 19.25 42.31 6.58
N CYS A 5 20.06 43.02 5.80
CA CYS A 5 21.49 42.72 5.64
C CYS A 5 22.23 43.56 6.68
N ARG A 6 23.03 42.95 7.56
CA ARG A 6 24.31 43.52 8.10
C ARG A 6 24.77 42.69 9.29
N ALA A 7 25.83 41.95 9.10
CA ALA A 7 27.00 42.02 9.96
C ALA A 7 28.06 41.00 9.54
N VAL A 8 28.82 41.35 8.53
CA VAL A 8 30.11 40.67 8.27
C VAL A 8 31.12 41.36 9.21
N ARG A 9 31.47 40.72 10.31
CA ARG A 9 32.62 41.14 11.13
C ARG A 9 33.89 40.67 10.43
N ARG A 10 34.70 41.69 10.01
CA ARG A 10 36.10 41.53 9.62
C ARG A 10 36.88 40.95 10.78
N VAL A 11 37.52 39.82 10.60
CA VAL A 11 38.57 39.29 11.47
C VAL A 11 39.92 39.81 10.97
N PRO A 12 40.81 40.32 11.86
CA PRO A 12 42.11 40.88 11.46
C PRO A 12 43.05 39.77 11.00
N PHE A 13 43.76 40.08 9.92
CA PHE A 13 44.79 39.25 9.32
C PHE A 13 46.06 39.34 10.22
N PHE A 14 46.30 38.29 11.01
CA PHE A 14 47.58 38.15 11.70
C PHE A 14 48.52 37.30 10.87
N GLY A 15 49.69 37.87 10.55
CA GLY A 15 50.75 37.27 9.80
C GLY A 15 51.26 35.97 10.42
N ILE A 16 51.36 34.96 9.61
CA ILE A 16 51.88 33.66 10.01
C ILE A 16 53.32 33.54 9.52
N HIS A 17 54.18 33.46 10.50
CA HIS A 17 55.59 33.11 10.31
C HIS A 17 55.70 31.72 9.66
N HIS A 18 56.56 31.64 8.65
CA HIS A 18 56.98 30.40 8.02
C HIS A 18 57.72 29.51 9.02
N ALA A 19 57.03 28.52 9.59
CA ALA A 19 57.68 27.38 10.24
C ALA A 19 57.61 26.21 9.28
N LYS A 20 58.77 25.78 8.77
CA LYS A 20 58.96 24.50 8.12
C LYS A 20 58.70 23.40 9.15
N GLY A 21 57.45 22.90 9.20
CA GLY A 21 57.04 21.78 10.04
C GLY A 21 56.48 20.66 9.12
N GLN A 22 57.09 19.51 9.21
CA GLN A 22 56.67 18.27 8.59
C GLN A 22 55.19 18.06 8.87
N HIS A 23 54.34 18.04 7.83
CA HIS A 23 52.98 17.59 7.96
C HIS A 23 53.01 16.09 8.30
N PRO A 24 52.44 15.62 9.42
CA PRO A 24 52.16 14.24 9.61
C PRO A 24 51.26 13.77 8.45
N ALA A 25 51.66 12.72 7.79
CA ALA A 25 50.84 12.12 6.74
C ALA A 25 49.41 11.89 7.27
N ALA A 26 48.43 12.46 6.63
CA ALA A 26 47.05 12.19 6.96
C ALA A 26 46.81 10.67 6.93
N PRO A 27 46.13 10.09 7.92
CA PRO A 27 45.84 8.67 7.90
C PRO A 27 45.09 8.36 6.59
N PRO A 28 45.39 7.22 5.95
CA PRO A 28 44.69 6.84 4.73
C PRO A 28 43.20 6.82 5.05
N LEU A 29 42.43 7.59 4.29
CA LEU A 29 40.97 7.53 4.35
C LEU A 29 40.55 6.08 4.28
N PRO A 30 39.69 5.60 5.19
CA PRO A 30 39.20 4.22 5.12
C PRO A 30 38.72 4.01 3.69
N CYS A 31 39.28 3.01 3.03
CA CYS A 31 38.90 2.62 1.68
C CYS A 31 37.39 2.72 1.58
N LEU A 32 36.87 3.70 0.86
CA LEU A 32 35.48 3.72 0.43
C LEU A 32 35.25 2.34 -0.13
N PHE A 33 34.45 1.58 0.59
CA PHE A 33 34.06 0.24 0.22
C PHE A 33 33.55 0.35 -1.21
N SER A 34 34.40 0.01 -2.16
CA SER A 34 34.06 0.02 -3.57
C SER A 34 33.00 -1.06 -3.73
N TYR A 35 31.74 -0.67 -3.55
CA TYR A 35 30.62 -1.56 -3.83
C TYR A 35 30.83 -2.08 -5.25
N SER A 36 31.17 -3.36 -5.36
CA SER A 36 31.35 -3.99 -6.65
C SER A 36 30.09 -3.70 -7.50
N PRO A 37 30.24 -3.24 -8.74
CA PRO A 37 29.11 -2.96 -9.62
C PRO A 37 28.12 -4.14 -9.74
N ARG A 38 28.60 -5.35 -9.54
CA ARG A 38 27.79 -6.57 -9.44
C ARG A 38 26.83 -6.54 -8.27
N ILE A 39 27.31 -6.22 -7.06
CA ILE A 39 26.49 -6.20 -5.84
C ILE A 39 25.38 -5.14 -5.98
N VAL A 40 25.71 -3.96 -6.49
CA VAL A 40 24.73 -2.89 -6.73
C VAL A 40 23.67 -3.34 -7.73
N LYS A 41 24.06 -4.04 -8.79
CA LYS A 41 23.14 -4.56 -9.82
C LYS A 41 22.23 -5.64 -9.25
N GLU A 42 22.74 -6.55 -8.45
CA GLU A 42 21.96 -7.60 -7.78
C GLU A 42 20.94 -7.00 -6.79
N MET A 43 21.39 -6.09 -5.93
CA MET A 43 20.48 -5.39 -5.00
C MET A 43 19.37 -4.66 -5.73
N ARG A 44 19.66 -3.98 -6.84
CA ARG A 44 18.67 -3.28 -7.65
C ARG A 44 17.66 -4.25 -8.28
N ASN A 45 18.12 -5.40 -8.76
CA ASN A 45 17.28 -6.43 -9.34
C ASN A 45 16.35 -7.04 -8.27
N ASP A 46 16.84 -7.28 -7.06
CA ASP A 46 16.04 -7.83 -5.96
C ASP A 46 14.98 -6.83 -5.48
N ILE A 47 15.33 -5.55 -5.39
CA ILE A 47 14.38 -4.48 -5.07
C ILE A 47 13.29 -4.40 -6.14
N ASN A 48 13.67 -4.39 -7.42
CA ASN A 48 12.71 -4.33 -8.52
C ASN A 48 11.77 -5.54 -8.53
N ARG A 49 12.26 -6.75 -8.26
CA ARG A 49 11.42 -7.95 -8.14
C ARG A 49 10.43 -7.83 -6.99
N LYS A 50 10.87 -7.37 -5.82
CA LYS A 50 9.99 -7.17 -4.66
C LYS A 50 8.89 -6.14 -4.97
N VAL A 51 9.26 -4.97 -5.49
CA VAL A 51 8.31 -3.91 -5.86
C VAL A 51 7.30 -4.43 -6.88
N ASN A 52 7.76 -5.14 -7.92
CA ASN A 52 6.85 -5.70 -8.94
C ASN A 52 5.89 -6.73 -8.34
N CYS A 53 6.36 -7.61 -7.45
CA CYS A 53 5.51 -8.56 -6.75
C CYS A 53 4.47 -7.88 -5.86
N GLU A 54 4.88 -6.90 -5.07
CA GLU A 54 3.99 -6.17 -4.17
C GLU A 54 2.93 -5.38 -4.95
N THR A 55 3.34 -4.70 -6.03
CA THR A 55 2.43 -3.97 -6.91
C THR A 55 1.42 -4.89 -7.58
N ALA A 56 1.86 -6.05 -8.08
CA ALA A 56 0.96 -7.04 -8.69
C ALA A 56 -0.04 -7.61 -7.68
N ASN A 57 0.39 -7.86 -6.45
CA ASN A 57 -0.50 -8.33 -5.38
C ASN A 57 -1.51 -7.25 -4.99
N LEU A 58 -1.07 -5.99 -4.84
CA LEU A 58 -1.93 -4.87 -4.54
C LEU A 58 -3.00 -4.68 -5.62
N ASN A 59 -2.61 -4.70 -6.89
CA ASN A 59 -3.55 -4.57 -8.00
C ASN A 59 -4.60 -5.69 -8.02
N LYS A 60 -4.23 -6.93 -7.69
CA LYS A 60 -5.18 -8.04 -7.55
C LYS A 60 -6.17 -7.81 -6.41
N VAL A 61 -5.70 -7.33 -5.27
CA VAL A 61 -6.56 -7.05 -4.10
C VAL A 61 -7.54 -5.92 -4.41
N VAL A 62 -7.05 -4.83 -5.00
CA VAL A 62 -7.88 -3.68 -5.40
C VAL A 62 -8.90 -4.10 -6.46
N GLY A 63 -8.48 -4.81 -7.50
CA GLY A 63 -9.39 -5.29 -8.56
C GLY A 63 -10.48 -6.22 -8.02
N ALA A 64 -10.15 -7.11 -7.08
CA ALA A 64 -11.15 -7.95 -6.42
C ALA A 64 -12.13 -7.14 -5.56
N ALA A 65 -11.64 -6.10 -4.88
CA ALA A 65 -12.49 -5.23 -4.08
C ALA A 65 -13.48 -4.44 -4.94
N VAL A 66 -13.02 -3.86 -6.04
CA VAL A 66 -13.86 -3.12 -7.00
C VAL A 66 -14.95 -4.05 -7.58
N LYS A 67 -14.57 -5.23 -8.07
CA LYS A 67 -15.54 -6.20 -8.58
C LYS A 67 -16.59 -6.57 -7.53
N GLN A 68 -16.19 -6.79 -6.28
CA GLN A 68 -17.12 -7.09 -5.19
C GLN A 68 -18.13 -5.97 -4.96
N LEU A 69 -17.68 -4.70 -5.00
CA LEU A 69 -18.56 -3.54 -4.84
C LEU A 69 -19.55 -3.40 -6.01
N GLU A 70 -19.08 -3.60 -7.24
CA GLU A 70 -19.92 -3.61 -8.44
C GLU A 70 -20.99 -4.68 -8.37
N ASP A 71 -20.63 -5.90 -7.94
CA ASP A 71 -21.56 -7.03 -7.80
C ASP A 71 -22.62 -6.76 -6.71
N ILE A 72 -22.20 -6.17 -5.57
CA ILE A 72 -23.14 -5.80 -4.49
C ILE A 72 -24.10 -4.71 -4.93
N ASN A 73 -23.60 -3.64 -5.57
CA ASN A 73 -24.44 -2.56 -6.10
C ASN A 73 -25.43 -3.09 -7.13
N TYR A 74 -25.00 -3.95 -8.02
CA TYR A 74 -25.88 -4.57 -9.01
C TYR A 74 -27.02 -5.39 -8.37
N ILE A 75 -26.72 -6.14 -7.32
CA ILE A 75 -27.74 -6.89 -6.56
C ILE A 75 -28.69 -5.92 -5.86
N GLU A 76 -28.16 -4.85 -5.26
CA GLU A 76 -28.99 -3.85 -4.59
C GLU A 76 -29.98 -3.17 -5.53
N GLU A 77 -29.54 -2.81 -6.74
CA GLU A 77 -30.35 -2.19 -7.77
C GLU A 77 -31.40 -3.16 -8.38
N THR A 78 -31.04 -4.44 -8.51
CA THR A 78 -31.88 -5.43 -9.22
C THR A 78 -32.93 -6.07 -8.32
N ILE A 79 -32.52 -6.61 -7.19
CA ILE A 79 -33.40 -7.40 -6.30
C ILE A 79 -33.49 -6.84 -4.88
N GLY A 80 -32.56 -5.94 -4.51
CA GLY A 80 -32.38 -5.42 -3.17
C GLY A 80 -31.64 -6.38 -2.24
N LEU A 81 -30.85 -5.82 -1.33
CA LEU A 81 -30.08 -6.61 -0.34
C LEU A 81 -30.98 -7.38 0.64
N ALA A 82 -32.26 -6.96 0.79
CA ALA A 82 -33.22 -7.64 1.66
C ALA A 82 -33.61 -9.05 1.19
N ARG A 83 -33.41 -9.35 -0.09
CA ARG A 83 -33.65 -10.70 -0.65
C ARG A 83 -32.51 -11.69 -0.42
N LEU A 84 -31.35 -11.19 -0.03
CA LEU A 84 -30.21 -12.04 0.31
C LEU A 84 -30.40 -12.66 1.70
N PRO A 85 -29.84 -13.85 1.94
CA PRO A 85 -29.72 -14.39 3.30
C PRO A 85 -29.07 -13.36 4.22
N GLU A 86 -29.56 -13.22 5.44
CA GLU A 86 -29.14 -12.20 6.41
C GLU A 86 -27.60 -12.11 6.55
N GLN A 87 -26.94 -13.25 6.60
CA GLN A 87 -25.47 -13.34 6.70
C GLN A 87 -24.74 -12.75 5.47
N LEU A 88 -25.33 -12.82 4.28
CA LEU A 88 -24.76 -12.24 3.05
C LEU A 88 -25.09 -10.75 2.96
N ALA A 89 -26.31 -10.37 3.32
CA ALA A 89 -26.73 -8.97 3.38
C ALA A 89 -25.89 -8.15 4.36
N GLU A 90 -25.58 -8.72 5.52
CA GLU A 90 -24.70 -8.10 6.51
C GLU A 90 -23.31 -7.82 5.95
N VAL A 91 -22.67 -8.83 5.35
CA VAL A 91 -21.34 -8.67 4.74
C VAL A 91 -21.37 -7.67 3.59
N ALA A 92 -22.44 -7.66 2.77
CA ALA A 92 -22.61 -6.70 1.68
C ALA A 92 -22.68 -5.26 2.21
N ARG A 93 -23.49 -5.00 3.24
CA ARG A 93 -23.59 -3.67 3.87
C ARG A 93 -22.26 -3.20 4.45
N VAL A 94 -21.59 -4.05 5.22
CA VAL A 94 -20.28 -3.71 5.80
C VAL A 94 -19.24 -3.44 4.71
N ARG A 95 -19.31 -4.16 3.57
CA ARG A 95 -18.40 -3.93 2.45
C ARG A 95 -18.66 -2.60 1.74
N LEU A 96 -19.91 -2.19 1.60
CA LEU A 96 -20.27 -0.88 1.04
C LEU A 96 -19.86 0.26 1.96
N GLU A 97 -20.01 0.08 3.27
CA GLU A 97 -19.64 1.10 4.27
C GLU A 97 -18.13 1.26 4.39
N TYR A 98 -17.38 0.16 4.25
CA TYR A 98 -15.92 0.13 4.40
C TYR A 98 -15.21 -0.49 3.19
N PRO A 99 -15.17 0.20 2.03
CA PRO A 99 -14.62 -0.35 0.80
C PRO A 99 -13.11 -0.62 0.86
N ASP A 100 -12.36 0.16 1.64
CA ASP A 100 -10.89 0.11 1.70
C ASP A 100 -10.36 -0.86 2.76
N ARG A 101 -11.25 -1.41 3.61
CA ARG A 101 -10.83 -2.27 4.71
C ARG A 101 -10.49 -3.68 4.24
N SER A 102 -9.52 -4.29 4.94
CA SER A 102 -9.13 -5.68 4.68
C SER A 102 -10.25 -6.66 5.05
N LEU A 103 -10.28 -7.83 4.40
CA LEU A 103 -11.28 -8.87 4.70
C LEU A 103 -11.25 -9.34 6.16
N LYS A 104 -10.11 -9.23 6.83
CA LYS A 104 -9.97 -9.56 8.25
C LYS A 104 -10.68 -8.54 9.12
N GLU A 105 -10.53 -7.27 8.83
CA GLU A 105 -11.19 -6.18 9.55
C GLU A 105 -12.70 -6.20 9.31
N LEU A 106 -13.15 -6.42 8.07
CA LEU A 106 -14.57 -6.60 7.76
C LEU A 106 -15.20 -7.72 8.59
N GLY A 107 -14.47 -8.83 8.80
CA GLY A 107 -14.94 -9.92 9.66
C GLY A 107 -15.13 -9.54 11.11
N SER A 108 -14.44 -8.52 11.60
CA SER A 108 -14.57 -8.01 12.97
C SER A 108 -15.76 -7.06 13.13
N PHE A 109 -16.25 -6.45 12.05
CA PHE A 109 -17.41 -5.55 12.07
C PHE A 109 -18.75 -6.26 11.96
N LEU A 110 -18.75 -7.57 11.68
CA LEU A 110 -19.97 -8.37 11.62
C LEU A 110 -20.49 -8.64 13.03
N MET A 111 -21.80 -8.77 13.19
CA MET A 111 -22.44 -9.13 14.46
C MET A 111 -21.88 -10.44 15.03
N THR A 112 -21.63 -11.41 14.15
CA THR A 112 -20.88 -12.61 14.47
C THR A 112 -19.48 -12.50 13.87
N PRO A 113 -18.41 -12.33 14.68
CA PRO A 113 -17.07 -12.20 14.16
C PRO A 113 -16.66 -13.41 13.33
N VAL A 114 -16.27 -13.18 12.09
CA VAL A 114 -15.90 -14.26 11.15
C VAL A 114 -14.48 -14.04 10.66
N GLY A 115 -13.74 -15.13 10.51
CA GLY A 115 -12.38 -15.05 9.95
C GLY A 115 -12.37 -14.63 8.47
N LYS A 116 -11.19 -14.19 8.00
CA LYS A 116 -10.95 -13.78 6.60
C LYS A 116 -11.53 -14.76 5.58
N SER A 117 -11.39 -16.07 5.82
CA SER A 117 -11.89 -17.12 4.92
C SER A 117 -13.41 -17.12 4.83
N GLY A 118 -14.11 -16.93 5.96
CA GLY A 118 -15.56 -16.87 5.99
C GLY A 118 -16.12 -15.65 5.27
N VAL A 119 -15.50 -14.48 5.49
CA VAL A 119 -15.87 -13.24 4.74
C VAL A 119 -15.66 -13.47 3.24
N ASN A 120 -14.50 -13.99 2.84
CA ASN A 120 -14.21 -14.26 1.43
C ASN A 120 -15.20 -15.25 0.80
N HIS A 121 -15.59 -16.29 1.53
CA HIS A 121 -16.59 -17.25 1.05
C HIS A 121 -17.96 -16.58 0.84
N ARG A 122 -18.40 -15.75 1.77
CA ARG A 122 -19.66 -15.01 1.66
C ARG A 122 -19.63 -14.03 0.49
N LEU A 123 -18.54 -13.27 0.31
CA LEU A 123 -18.39 -12.35 -0.84
C LEU A 123 -18.39 -13.09 -2.18
N ARG A 124 -17.73 -14.24 -2.28
CA ARG A 124 -17.78 -15.06 -3.50
C ARG A 124 -19.20 -15.55 -3.81
N LYS A 125 -19.97 -15.91 -2.79
CA LYS A 125 -21.37 -16.31 -2.96
C LYS A 125 -22.23 -15.14 -3.46
N ILE A 126 -21.99 -13.92 -2.97
CA ILE A 126 -22.63 -12.70 -3.48
C ILE A 126 -22.27 -12.47 -4.95
N SER A 127 -20.99 -12.57 -5.34
CA SER A 127 -20.58 -12.45 -6.75
C SER A 127 -21.21 -13.51 -7.64
N SER A 128 -21.34 -14.76 -7.16
CA SER A 128 -22.02 -15.82 -7.90
C SER A 128 -23.51 -15.52 -8.12
N ILE A 129 -24.18 -14.95 -7.13
CA ILE A 129 -25.58 -14.52 -7.26
C ILE A 129 -25.69 -13.37 -8.27
N ALA A 130 -24.78 -12.39 -8.23
CA ALA A 130 -24.74 -11.29 -9.20
C ALA A 130 -24.54 -11.80 -10.64
N GLU A 131 -23.67 -12.77 -10.83
CA GLU A 131 -23.42 -13.39 -12.13
C GLU A 131 -24.67 -14.17 -12.63
N ALA A 132 -25.32 -14.91 -11.75
CA ALA A 132 -26.56 -15.62 -12.09
C ALA A 132 -27.71 -14.67 -12.48
N LEU A 133 -27.81 -13.51 -11.80
CA LEU A 133 -28.77 -12.47 -12.15
C LEU A 133 -28.45 -11.82 -13.51
N ARG A 134 -27.19 -11.58 -13.83
CA ARG A 134 -26.77 -11.05 -15.15
C ARG A 134 -27.06 -12.04 -16.29
N GLU A 135 -26.93 -13.33 -16.02
CA GLU A 135 -27.25 -14.38 -17.00
C GLU A 135 -28.75 -14.66 -17.16
N GLY A 136 -29.61 -13.97 -16.44
CA GLY A 136 -31.06 -14.18 -16.48
C GLY A 136 -31.53 -15.50 -15.84
N LYS A 137 -30.63 -16.21 -15.14
CA LYS A 137 -30.94 -17.44 -14.39
C LYS A 137 -31.39 -17.14 -12.94
N GLY A 138 -32.01 -16.00 -12.73
CA GLY A 138 -32.38 -15.47 -11.41
C GLY A 138 -33.48 -16.27 -10.71
N GLY A 139 -33.18 -17.48 -10.33
CA GLY A 139 -33.91 -18.24 -9.32
C GLY A 139 -33.03 -18.36 -8.09
N ILE A 140 -33.31 -17.56 -7.06
CA ILE A 140 -32.77 -17.77 -5.72
C ILE A 140 -33.65 -18.88 -5.13
N GLU A 141 -33.24 -20.15 -5.25
CA GLU A 141 -33.75 -21.23 -4.40
C GLU A 141 -32.99 -21.23 -3.06
#